data_6b53c69f3ef26fac099c23e322dd85b3
#
_entry.id   6b53c69f3ef26fac099c23e322dd85b3
#
_cell.length_a   1.000
_cell.length_b   1.000
_cell.length_c   1.000
_cell.angle_alpha   90.00
_cell.angle_beta   90.00
_cell.angle_gamma   90.00
#
_symmetry.space_group_name_H-M   'P 1'
#
loop_
_entity.id
_entity.type
_entity.pdbx_description
1 polymer ?
#
loop_
_entity_poly.entity_id
_entity_poly.type
_entity_poly.pdbx_seq_one_letter_code
_entity_poly.pdbx_strand_id
1 'polypeptide(L)'
;MTKTSRKSPLRAAVLVGIAVLGATGLLAVAGCGDSGANLPAGVVARVGDAPITEAQLDTTIEQSRAEATASGQTLPKEGEQGYDDIRRQALQSLVQQKVVDFEAKDCGKPCAVTDADIQAELDRIKQSNFQNSQKKFDAFLKERKITTADARQIVKSQLQQQKLYDHVTRGVRFTDADAKKYYDDNASQFQVAAGRTASHILVPTKAEADRIRAEVTPQNFAELAKKNSTDTGSAQQGGNLGPIQKGQLVPEFEKVAFALKDGEISQPVKTQFGWHIIMVHITPAKTTSFAEAKDQIISSQLAQKRQAEFTKWSQQVLKDWADKTVYASKDLEPSTTTAAATTAPVTAP
;
A
#
# COMPACT_ATOMS: atom_id res chain seq x y z
N MET A 1 -26.66 17.30 17.59
CA MET A 1 -26.23 16.85 16.24
C MET A 1 -24.79 17.26 16.05
N THR A 2 -23.85 16.42 16.43
CA THR A 2 -22.40 16.68 16.28
C THR A 2 -21.85 15.61 15.35
N LYS A 3 -21.58 16.01 14.10
CA LYS A 3 -20.87 15.19 13.11
C LYS A 3 -19.40 15.07 13.52
N THR A 4 -19.03 13.96 14.12
CA THR A 4 -17.62 13.56 14.27
C THR A 4 -17.08 13.07 12.92
N SER A 5 -16.43 13.97 12.21
CA SER A 5 -15.63 13.66 11.04
C SER A 5 -14.41 12.82 11.48
N ARG A 6 -14.43 11.51 11.20
CA ARG A 6 -13.25 10.64 11.29
C ARG A 6 -12.26 11.09 10.20
N LYS A 7 -11.27 11.84 10.62
CA LYS A 7 -10.11 12.20 9.77
C LYS A 7 -9.24 10.95 9.62
N SER A 8 -9.18 10.43 8.40
CA SER A 8 -8.27 9.33 8.03
C SER A 8 -6.81 9.75 8.26
N PRO A 9 -5.97 8.94 8.93
CA PRO A 9 -4.57 9.29 9.23
C PRO A 9 -3.61 9.18 8.03
N LEU A 10 -4.10 8.84 6.84
CA LEU A 10 -3.26 8.49 5.67
C LEU A 10 -2.65 9.69 4.92
N ARG A 11 -2.89 10.94 5.31
CA ARG A 11 -2.44 12.12 4.53
C ARG A 11 -1.15 12.80 5.03
N ALA A 12 -0.60 12.38 6.15
CA ALA A 12 0.63 12.98 6.71
C ALA A 12 1.93 12.28 6.25
N ALA A 13 1.84 11.21 5.48
CA ALA A 13 2.97 10.37 5.12
C ALA A 13 3.93 10.95 4.05
N VAL A 14 3.66 12.12 3.50
CA VAL A 14 4.40 12.67 2.34
C VAL A 14 5.76 13.28 2.70
N LEU A 15 5.98 13.66 3.97
CA LEU A 15 7.31 14.15 4.41
C LEU A 15 8.10 13.12 5.23
N VAL A 16 7.53 11.95 5.53
CA VAL A 16 8.14 10.89 6.33
C VAL A 16 8.50 9.67 5.51
N GLY A 17 7.99 9.59 4.29
CA GLY A 17 8.43 8.58 3.36
C GLY A 17 9.75 9.00 2.74
N ILE A 18 10.90 8.69 3.38
CA ILE A 18 11.95 8.09 2.57
C ILE A 18 11.28 6.79 2.09
N ALA A 19 10.50 6.91 1.02
CA ALA A 19 10.24 5.77 0.19
C ALA A 19 11.63 5.37 -0.34
N VAL A 20 12.38 4.68 0.50
CA VAL A 20 13.35 3.71 0.02
C VAL A 20 12.61 3.08 -1.13
N LEU A 21 13.11 3.28 -2.34
CA LEU A 21 12.71 2.51 -3.50
C LEU A 21 12.27 1.16 -3.00
N GLY A 22 10.95 0.91 -2.96
CA GLY A 22 10.38 -0.37 -2.58
C GLY A 22 10.73 -1.41 -3.65
N ALA A 23 12.00 -1.52 -3.94
CA ALA A 23 12.59 -2.70 -4.48
C ALA A 23 12.70 -3.66 -3.29
N THR A 24 11.61 -4.40 -3.05
CA THR A 24 11.66 -5.69 -2.41
C THR A 24 12.52 -6.59 -3.30
N GLY A 25 13.79 -6.47 -3.12
CA GLY A 25 14.84 -7.15 -3.83
C GLY A 25 16.15 -6.50 -3.40
N LEU A 26 16.52 -6.64 -2.11
CA LEU A 26 17.87 -6.42 -1.64
C LEU A 26 18.77 -7.42 -2.39
N LEU A 27 19.22 -7.05 -3.57
CA LEU A 27 20.42 -7.64 -4.12
C LEU A 27 21.58 -7.03 -3.32
N ALA A 28 22.07 -7.79 -2.35
CA ALA A 28 23.40 -7.58 -1.83
C ALA A 28 24.36 -7.73 -3.00
N VAL A 29 24.81 -6.64 -3.55
CA VAL A 29 25.92 -6.65 -4.48
C VAL A 29 27.17 -6.75 -3.62
N ALA A 30 27.69 -7.96 -3.49
CA ALA A 30 29.04 -8.17 -3.00
C ALA A 30 30.00 -7.55 -4.01
N GLY A 31 30.32 -6.28 -3.82
CA GLY A 31 31.47 -5.66 -4.47
C GLY A 31 32.72 -6.25 -3.87
N CYS A 32 33.61 -6.80 -4.69
CA CYS A 32 35.00 -7.05 -4.31
C CYS A 32 35.75 -5.69 -4.26
N GLY A 33 35.18 -4.71 -3.59
CA GLY A 33 35.87 -3.46 -3.26
C GLY A 33 36.91 -3.75 -2.19
N ASP A 34 38.04 -3.05 -2.27
CA ASP A 34 39.15 -3.18 -1.33
C ASP A 34 38.70 -2.73 0.08
N SER A 35 38.12 -3.67 0.84
CA SER A 35 37.67 -3.45 2.21
C SER A 35 38.91 -3.27 3.10
N GLY A 36 39.03 -2.09 3.69
CA GLY A 36 40.22 -1.68 4.47
C GLY A 36 41.03 -0.61 3.77
N ALA A 37 40.53 0.00 2.68
CA ALA A 37 41.12 1.17 2.08
C ALA A 37 41.25 2.28 3.13
N ASN A 38 42.43 2.95 3.12
CA ASN A 38 42.75 4.02 4.05
C ASN A 38 41.88 5.25 3.76
N LEU A 39 40.62 5.20 4.19
CA LEU A 39 39.69 6.34 4.07
C LEU A 39 40.09 7.40 5.10
N PRO A 40 39.84 8.69 4.82
CA PRO A 40 40.10 9.75 5.78
C PRO A 40 39.35 9.52 7.11
N ALA A 41 39.92 9.98 8.22
CA ALA A 41 39.28 9.87 9.53
C ALA A 41 37.84 10.41 9.52
N GLY A 42 36.93 9.65 10.10
CA GLY A 42 35.50 10.01 10.15
C GLY A 42 34.71 9.73 8.85
N VAL A 43 35.33 9.07 7.83
CA VAL A 43 34.64 8.60 6.63
C VAL A 43 34.37 7.10 6.75
N VAL A 44 33.10 6.69 6.66
CA VAL A 44 32.65 5.29 6.77
C VAL A 44 32.50 4.58 5.42
N ALA A 45 32.28 5.34 4.37
CA ALA A 45 32.30 4.84 3.00
C ALA A 45 32.57 5.97 2.01
N ARG A 46 32.95 5.60 0.77
CA ARG A 46 33.10 6.53 -0.34
C ARG A 46 32.47 5.92 -1.58
N VAL A 47 31.62 6.69 -2.24
CA VAL A 47 30.95 6.33 -3.51
C VAL A 47 31.55 7.20 -4.61
N GLY A 48 32.30 6.62 -5.53
CA GLY A 48 33.11 7.40 -6.48
C GLY A 48 34.07 8.32 -5.74
N ASP A 49 33.90 9.64 -5.90
CA ASP A 49 34.65 10.70 -5.20
C ASP A 49 33.92 11.27 -3.97
N ALA A 50 32.65 10.89 -3.73
CA ALA A 50 31.85 11.43 -2.65
C ALA A 50 31.99 10.64 -1.35
N PRO A 51 32.49 11.25 -0.26
CA PRO A 51 32.57 10.60 1.04
C PRO A 51 31.20 10.53 1.71
N ILE A 52 31.02 9.49 2.53
CA ILE A 52 29.93 9.35 3.52
C ILE A 52 30.61 9.35 4.87
N THR A 53 30.23 10.30 5.72
CA THR A 53 30.85 10.48 7.05
C THR A 53 30.10 9.75 8.14
N GLU A 54 30.79 9.45 9.27
CA GLU A 54 30.16 8.91 10.48
C GLU A 54 29.00 9.79 10.95
N ALA A 55 29.18 11.11 10.97
CA ALA A 55 28.13 12.04 11.36
C ALA A 55 26.87 11.96 10.48
N GLN A 56 27.00 11.69 9.18
CA GLN A 56 25.85 11.45 8.31
C GLN A 56 25.18 10.11 8.65
N LEU A 57 25.96 9.08 8.92
CA LEU A 57 25.44 7.77 9.33
C LEU A 57 24.65 7.87 10.63
N ASP A 58 25.22 8.51 11.67
CA ASP A 58 24.57 8.72 12.96
C ASP A 58 23.26 9.51 12.81
N THR A 59 23.27 10.57 12.01
CA THR A 59 22.05 11.35 11.72
C THR A 59 20.97 10.48 11.11
N THR A 60 21.33 9.61 10.15
CA THR A 60 20.38 8.71 9.48
C THR A 60 19.81 7.67 10.46
N ILE A 61 20.64 7.14 11.35
CA ILE A 61 20.22 6.19 12.39
C ILE A 61 19.24 6.86 13.36
N GLU A 62 19.54 8.09 13.82
CA GLU A 62 18.66 8.82 14.74
C GLU A 62 17.33 9.20 14.09
N GLN A 63 17.31 9.54 12.81
CA GLN A 63 16.07 9.75 12.06
C GLN A 63 15.23 8.46 11.99
N SER A 64 15.86 7.33 11.68
CA SER A 64 15.19 6.02 11.65
C SER A 64 14.62 5.63 13.01
N ARG A 65 15.32 5.96 14.12
CA ARG A 65 14.82 5.77 15.49
C ARG A 65 13.61 6.64 15.79
N ALA A 66 13.65 7.90 15.40
CA ALA A 66 12.52 8.81 15.59
C ALA A 66 11.26 8.32 14.86
N GLU A 67 11.42 7.81 13.64
CA GLU A 67 10.33 7.23 12.86
C GLU A 67 9.76 5.94 13.48
N ALA A 68 10.65 5.03 13.90
CA ALA A 68 10.25 3.80 14.59
C ALA A 68 9.47 4.12 15.87
N THR A 69 9.97 5.07 16.67
CA THR A 69 9.31 5.50 17.91
C THR A 69 7.93 6.10 17.62
N ALA A 70 7.80 6.91 16.58
CA ALA A 70 6.51 7.47 16.15
C ALA A 70 5.51 6.40 15.71
N SER A 71 6.01 5.23 15.25
CA SER A 71 5.22 4.06 14.86
C SER A 71 5.04 3.04 16.01
N GLY A 72 5.47 3.37 17.23
CA GLY A 72 5.38 2.49 18.40
C GLY A 72 6.40 1.36 18.41
N GLN A 73 7.45 1.45 17.59
CA GLN A 73 8.55 0.49 17.52
C GLN A 73 9.80 1.04 18.20
N THR A 74 10.66 0.15 18.68
CA THR A 74 11.97 0.50 19.27
C THR A 74 13.07 -0.16 18.46
N LEU A 75 14.03 0.64 17.97
CA LEU A 75 15.22 0.11 17.33
C LEU A 75 16.35 -0.11 18.33
N PRO A 76 17.20 -1.14 18.13
CA PRO A 76 18.37 -1.41 18.94
C PRO A 76 19.29 -0.19 19.10
N LYS A 77 19.87 -0.01 20.27
CA LYS A 77 20.89 1.01 20.56
C LYS A 77 22.28 0.44 20.33
N GLU A 78 23.26 1.33 20.27
CA GLU A 78 24.68 0.95 20.22
C GLU A 78 25.03 -0.02 21.36
N GLY A 79 25.70 -1.12 21.01
CA GLY A 79 26.02 -2.20 21.92
C GLY A 79 24.89 -3.24 22.11
N GLU A 80 23.69 -3.03 21.59
CA GLU A 80 22.62 -4.02 21.63
C GLU A 80 22.64 -4.91 20.37
N GLN A 81 22.14 -6.14 20.52
CA GLN A 81 22.02 -7.08 19.40
C GLN A 81 21.15 -6.48 18.27
N GLY A 82 21.64 -6.52 17.04
CA GLY A 82 20.97 -5.98 15.85
C GLY A 82 21.30 -4.52 15.54
N TYR A 83 22.09 -3.83 16.37
CA TYR A 83 22.50 -2.45 16.07
C TYR A 83 23.35 -2.36 14.80
N ASP A 84 24.26 -3.31 14.59
CA ASP A 84 25.11 -3.35 13.39
C ASP A 84 24.29 -3.54 12.11
N ASP A 85 23.14 -4.23 12.18
CA ASP A 85 22.23 -4.35 11.04
C ASP A 85 21.57 -3.01 10.72
N ILE A 86 21.14 -2.26 11.74
CA ILE A 86 20.60 -0.90 11.57
C ILE A 86 21.65 0.01 10.93
N ARG A 87 22.89 -0.07 11.41
CA ARG A 87 24.02 0.71 10.93
C ARG A 87 24.32 0.40 9.46
N ARG A 88 24.37 -0.88 9.08
CA ARG A 88 24.53 -1.30 7.69
C ARG A 88 23.38 -0.82 6.79
N GLN A 89 22.13 -0.95 7.22
CA GLN A 89 20.96 -0.48 6.47
C GLN A 89 20.99 1.03 6.26
N ALA A 90 21.32 1.79 7.30
CA ALA A 90 21.46 3.24 7.21
C ALA A 90 22.56 3.63 6.23
N LEU A 91 23.75 2.98 6.31
CA LEU A 91 24.84 3.23 5.39
C LEU A 91 24.46 2.86 3.94
N GLN A 92 23.78 1.74 3.74
CA GLN A 92 23.32 1.32 2.42
C GLN A 92 22.35 2.34 1.81
N SER A 93 21.46 2.94 2.61
CA SER A 93 20.57 3.99 2.13
C SER A 93 21.34 5.25 1.72
N LEU A 94 22.40 5.62 2.46
CA LEU A 94 23.27 6.74 2.10
C LEU A 94 24.08 6.46 0.82
N VAL A 95 24.57 5.25 0.65
CA VAL A 95 25.24 4.81 -0.60
C VAL A 95 24.29 4.91 -1.77
N GLN A 96 23.07 4.38 -1.65
CA GLN A 96 22.05 4.46 -2.69
C GLN A 96 21.70 5.92 -3.02
N GLN A 97 21.59 6.78 -2.02
CA GLN A 97 21.34 8.21 -2.23
C GLN A 97 22.48 8.87 -3.02
N LYS A 98 23.75 8.56 -2.71
CA LYS A 98 24.90 9.06 -3.45
C LYS A 98 24.90 8.59 -4.90
N VAL A 99 24.59 7.33 -5.15
CA VAL A 99 24.44 6.78 -6.51
C VAL A 99 23.36 7.54 -7.28
N VAL A 100 22.18 7.77 -6.66
CA VAL A 100 21.10 8.57 -7.26
C VAL A 100 21.58 10.00 -7.59
N ASP A 101 22.34 10.63 -6.70
CA ASP A 101 22.88 11.97 -6.93
C ASP A 101 23.81 11.99 -8.14
N PHE A 102 24.67 10.97 -8.33
CA PHE A 102 25.56 10.82 -9.48
C PHE A 102 24.77 10.58 -10.77
N GLU A 103 23.84 9.64 -10.76
CA GLU A 103 22.99 9.32 -11.92
C GLU A 103 22.12 10.51 -12.34
N ALA A 104 21.58 11.28 -11.38
CA ALA A 104 20.83 12.49 -11.66
C ALA A 104 21.71 13.60 -12.26
N LYS A 105 22.98 13.68 -11.83
CA LYS A 105 23.97 14.61 -12.40
C LYS A 105 24.36 14.20 -13.82
N ASP A 106 24.59 12.91 -14.07
CA ASP A 106 24.93 12.37 -15.38
C ASP A 106 23.76 12.50 -16.38
N CYS A 107 22.52 12.30 -15.92
CA CYS A 107 21.30 12.58 -16.69
C CYS A 107 21.22 14.05 -17.16
N GLY A 108 21.85 14.98 -16.47
CA GLY A 108 21.91 16.40 -16.81
C GLY A 108 20.57 17.14 -16.68
N LYS A 109 20.27 18.02 -17.66
CA LYS A 109 19.07 18.90 -17.60
C LYS A 109 17.74 18.18 -17.34
N PRO A 110 17.43 17.01 -17.91
CA PRO A 110 16.18 16.32 -17.64
C PRO A 110 15.97 15.97 -16.17
N CYS A 111 17.06 15.69 -15.44
CA CYS A 111 17.01 15.28 -14.02
C CYS A 111 17.38 16.41 -13.05
N ALA A 112 17.74 17.60 -13.56
CA ALA A 112 18.12 18.73 -12.73
C ALA A 112 16.92 19.22 -11.89
N VAL A 113 17.16 19.41 -10.59
CA VAL A 113 16.20 19.97 -9.63
C VAL A 113 16.68 21.37 -9.24
N THR A 114 15.85 22.37 -9.50
CA THR A 114 16.12 23.77 -9.16
C THR A 114 15.54 24.15 -7.79
N ASP A 115 16.01 25.26 -7.22
CA ASP A 115 15.41 25.81 -6.01
C ASP A 115 13.94 26.18 -6.19
N ALA A 116 13.54 26.59 -7.39
CA ALA A 116 12.15 26.86 -7.74
C ALA A 116 11.29 25.59 -7.70
N ASP A 117 11.79 24.45 -8.20
CA ASP A 117 11.11 23.15 -8.11
C ASP A 117 10.89 22.76 -6.65
N ILE A 118 11.94 22.89 -5.82
CA ILE A 118 11.88 22.57 -4.39
C ILE A 118 10.83 23.45 -3.68
N GLN A 119 10.84 24.75 -3.97
CA GLN A 119 9.90 25.68 -3.34
C GLN A 119 8.46 25.38 -3.76
N ALA A 120 8.22 25.13 -5.04
CA ALA A 120 6.91 24.78 -5.57
C ALA A 120 6.35 23.50 -4.90
N GLU A 121 7.20 22.49 -4.71
CA GLU A 121 6.79 21.25 -4.05
C GLU A 121 6.50 21.46 -2.56
N LEU A 122 7.31 22.25 -1.84
CA LEU A 122 7.05 22.63 -0.46
C LEU A 122 5.71 23.38 -0.32
N ASP A 123 5.39 24.28 -1.26
CA ASP A 123 4.13 25.01 -1.26
C ASP A 123 2.95 24.08 -1.54
N ARG A 124 3.11 23.12 -2.46
CA ARG A 124 2.12 22.06 -2.72
C ARG A 124 1.87 21.19 -1.48
N ILE A 125 2.92 20.80 -0.76
CA ILE A 125 2.84 20.05 0.50
C ILE A 125 2.11 20.87 1.56
N LYS A 126 2.44 22.16 1.71
CA LYS A 126 1.75 23.05 2.65
C LYS A 126 0.27 23.19 2.33
N GLN A 127 -0.07 23.35 1.06
CA GLN A 127 -1.46 23.49 0.62
C GLN A 127 -2.27 22.23 0.90
N SER A 128 -1.74 21.05 0.55
CA SER A 128 -2.48 19.78 0.63
C SER A 128 -2.61 19.25 2.06
N ASN A 129 -1.57 19.43 2.90
CA ASN A 129 -1.52 18.78 4.22
C ASN A 129 -1.71 19.75 5.39
N PHE A 130 -1.40 21.04 5.21
CA PHE A 130 -1.38 22.03 6.27
C PHE A 130 -2.33 23.21 6.03
N GLN A 131 -3.26 23.10 5.07
CA GLN A 131 -4.21 24.18 4.72
C GLN A 131 -3.49 25.49 4.37
N ASN A 132 -2.34 25.39 3.70
CA ASN A 132 -1.44 26.50 3.37
C ASN A 132 -0.92 27.30 4.58
N SER A 133 -0.91 26.72 5.78
CA SER A 133 -0.48 27.38 7.01
C SER A 133 1.00 27.10 7.28
N GLN A 134 1.84 28.14 7.16
CA GLN A 134 3.25 28.07 7.55
C GLN A 134 3.41 27.64 9.02
N LYS A 135 2.61 28.21 9.93
CA LYS A 135 2.65 27.87 11.36
C LYS A 135 2.41 26.38 11.64
N LYS A 136 1.46 25.74 10.92
CA LYS A 136 1.21 24.29 11.07
C LYS A 136 2.36 23.47 10.51
N PHE A 137 2.95 23.90 9.41
CA PHE A 137 4.10 23.24 8.81
C PHE A 137 5.33 23.34 9.73
N ASP A 138 5.64 24.51 10.27
CA ASP A 138 6.76 24.70 11.20
C ASP A 138 6.58 23.88 12.50
N ALA A 139 5.35 23.82 13.03
CA ALA A 139 5.03 22.99 14.19
C ALA A 139 5.26 21.50 13.90
N PHE A 140 4.87 21.03 12.71
CA PHE A 140 5.11 19.67 12.27
C PHE A 140 6.61 19.35 12.14
N LEU A 141 7.40 20.24 11.53
CA LEU A 141 8.85 20.06 11.42
C LEU A 141 9.50 19.99 12.80
N LYS A 142 9.12 20.90 13.71
CA LYS A 142 9.62 20.94 15.08
C LYS A 142 9.31 19.66 15.87
N GLU A 143 8.07 19.16 15.77
CA GLU A 143 7.66 17.92 16.42
C GLU A 143 8.53 16.74 15.97
N ARG A 144 8.93 16.72 14.70
CA ARG A 144 9.76 15.67 14.10
C ARG A 144 11.26 15.95 14.14
N LYS A 145 11.68 17.03 14.78
CA LYS A 145 13.09 17.47 14.86
C LYS A 145 13.74 17.64 13.47
N ILE A 146 12.96 18.05 12.48
CA ILE A 146 13.40 18.32 11.11
C ILE A 146 13.59 19.82 10.95
N THR A 147 14.74 20.26 10.46
CA THR A 147 14.95 21.67 10.11
C THR A 147 14.34 22.00 8.73
N THR A 148 14.16 23.28 8.44
CA THR A 148 13.73 23.72 7.10
C THR A 148 14.74 23.31 6.03
N ALA A 149 16.04 23.29 6.35
CA ALA A 149 17.09 22.83 5.45
C ALA A 149 16.94 21.31 5.14
N ASP A 150 16.69 20.51 6.18
CA ASP A 150 16.44 19.07 6.01
C ASP A 150 15.19 18.82 5.16
N ALA A 151 14.10 19.57 5.40
CA ALA A 151 12.88 19.46 4.60
C ALA A 151 13.13 19.79 3.13
N ARG A 152 13.94 20.82 2.83
CA ARG A 152 14.35 21.15 1.47
C ARG A 152 15.18 20.05 0.84
N GLN A 153 16.12 19.44 1.60
CA GLN A 153 16.95 18.35 1.11
C GLN A 153 16.12 17.10 0.82
N ILE A 154 15.16 16.75 1.69
CA ILE A 154 14.23 15.64 1.49
C ILE A 154 13.44 15.85 0.18
N VAL A 155 12.85 17.02 0.00
CA VAL A 155 12.10 17.36 -1.21
C VAL A 155 12.98 17.32 -2.44
N LYS A 156 14.21 17.84 -2.37
CA LYS A 156 15.17 17.76 -3.47
C LYS A 156 15.44 16.32 -3.89
N SER A 157 15.71 15.44 -2.92
CA SER A 157 15.99 14.02 -3.19
C SER A 157 14.78 13.32 -3.82
N GLN A 158 13.56 13.60 -3.34
CA GLN A 158 12.33 13.06 -3.93
C GLN A 158 12.13 13.52 -5.37
N LEU A 159 12.33 14.81 -5.65
CA LEU A 159 12.21 15.34 -6.99
C LEU A 159 13.29 14.78 -7.94
N GLN A 160 14.52 14.58 -7.46
CA GLN A 160 15.58 13.94 -8.23
C GLN A 160 15.21 12.51 -8.60
N GLN A 161 14.74 11.71 -7.63
CA GLN A 161 14.28 10.35 -7.89
C GLN A 161 13.11 10.31 -8.88
N GLN A 162 12.14 11.20 -8.74
CA GLN A 162 11.00 11.29 -9.65
C GLN A 162 11.45 11.64 -11.08
N LYS A 163 12.29 12.67 -11.24
CA LYS A 163 12.82 13.07 -12.55
C LYS A 163 13.67 11.97 -13.19
N LEU A 164 14.46 11.26 -12.37
CA LEU A 164 15.26 10.12 -12.85
C LEU A 164 14.36 8.95 -13.28
N TYR A 165 13.35 8.63 -12.50
CA TYR A 165 12.33 7.64 -12.86
C TYR A 165 11.66 7.98 -14.20
N ASP A 166 11.20 9.22 -14.36
CA ASP A 166 10.54 9.67 -15.57
C ASP A 166 11.51 9.65 -16.78
N HIS A 167 12.77 9.99 -16.57
CA HIS A 167 13.80 9.93 -17.61
C HIS A 167 14.07 8.49 -18.07
N VAL A 168 14.31 7.59 -17.15
CA VAL A 168 14.60 6.17 -17.43
C VAL A 168 13.41 5.50 -18.10
N THR A 169 12.20 5.80 -17.66
CA THR A 169 10.98 5.14 -18.14
C THR A 169 10.28 5.87 -19.28
N ARG A 170 10.83 6.97 -19.77
CA ARG A 170 10.23 7.82 -20.83
C ARG A 170 9.89 7.08 -22.13
N GLY A 171 10.62 5.99 -22.42
CA GLY A 171 10.44 5.14 -23.59
C GLY A 171 9.38 4.04 -23.42
N VAL A 172 8.97 3.76 -22.19
CA VAL A 172 8.03 2.69 -21.88
C VAL A 172 6.64 3.06 -22.37
N ARG A 173 6.00 2.15 -23.11
CA ARG A 173 4.65 2.31 -23.67
C ARG A 173 3.80 1.10 -23.32
N PHE A 174 2.51 1.34 -23.23
CA PHE A 174 1.47 0.33 -23.20
C PHE A 174 0.33 0.85 -24.10
N THR A 175 0.17 0.24 -25.25
CA THR A 175 -0.72 0.73 -26.31
C THR A 175 -2.14 0.22 -26.14
N ASP A 176 -3.09 0.78 -26.92
CA ASP A 176 -4.46 0.28 -26.99
C ASP A 176 -4.51 -1.20 -27.42
N ALA A 177 -3.61 -1.62 -28.31
CA ALA A 177 -3.50 -3.01 -28.73
C ALA A 177 -3.03 -3.92 -27.58
N ASP A 178 -2.04 -3.45 -26.78
CA ASP A 178 -1.60 -4.17 -25.57
C ASP A 178 -2.75 -4.28 -24.56
N ALA A 179 -3.53 -3.20 -24.39
CA ALA A 179 -4.67 -3.18 -23.48
C ALA A 179 -5.78 -4.15 -23.92
N LYS A 180 -6.04 -4.20 -25.23
CA LYS A 180 -7.02 -5.14 -25.78
C LYS A 180 -6.58 -6.58 -25.57
N LYS A 181 -5.31 -6.87 -25.85
CA LYS A 181 -4.74 -8.20 -25.60
C LYS A 181 -4.82 -8.58 -24.12
N TYR A 182 -4.45 -7.65 -23.22
CA TYR A 182 -4.56 -7.89 -21.77
C TYR A 182 -6.00 -8.19 -21.35
N TYR A 183 -6.97 -7.44 -21.86
CA TYR A 183 -8.39 -7.64 -21.57
C TYR A 183 -8.87 -9.04 -22.03
N ASP A 184 -8.48 -9.44 -23.24
CA ASP A 184 -8.87 -10.75 -23.79
C ASP A 184 -8.22 -11.92 -23.04
N ASP A 185 -6.93 -11.80 -22.72
CA ASP A 185 -6.17 -12.82 -21.98
C ASP A 185 -6.66 -12.96 -20.51
N ASN A 186 -7.29 -11.90 -19.96
CA ASN A 186 -7.74 -11.85 -18.57
C ASN A 186 -9.26 -11.63 -18.45
N ALA A 187 -10.05 -12.13 -19.41
CA ALA A 187 -11.50 -11.87 -19.51
C ALA A 187 -12.27 -12.14 -18.20
N SER A 188 -11.84 -13.15 -17.42
CA SER A 188 -12.47 -13.48 -16.12
C SER A 188 -12.37 -12.36 -15.08
N GLN A 189 -11.33 -11.54 -15.13
CA GLN A 189 -11.16 -10.40 -14.20
C GLN A 189 -12.17 -9.27 -14.46
N PHE A 190 -12.77 -9.24 -15.65
CA PHE A 190 -13.74 -8.26 -16.06
C PHE A 190 -15.19 -8.76 -15.96
N GLN A 191 -15.37 -9.94 -15.38
CA GLN A 191 -16.67 -10.57 -15.17
C GLN A 191 -16.98 -10.66 -13.69
N VAL A 192 -18.10 -10.09 -13.30
CA VAL A 192 -18.72 -10.33 -12.00
C VAL A 192 -19.77 -11.41 -12.23
N ALA A 193 -19.58 -12.57 -11.64
CA ALA A 193 -20.56 -13.65 -11.71
C ALA A 193 -21.89 -13.20 -11.10
N ALA A 194 -22.99 -13.73 -11.60
CA ALA A 194 -24.26 -13.57 -10.90
C ALA A 194 -24.14 -14.09 -9.48
N GLY A 195 -24.54 -13.28 -8.52
CA GLY A 195 -24.50 -13.60 -7.11
C GLY A 195 -25.89 -13.58 -6.50
N ARG A 196 -26.06 -14.32 -5.42
CA ARG A 196 -27.27 -14.27 -4.59
C ARG A 196 -26.84 -14.17 -3.15
N THR A 197 -27.33 -13.16 -2.45
CA THR A 197 -27.19 -13.04 -0.99
C THR A 197 -28.54 -13.33 -0.36
N ALA A 198 -28.54 -13.90 0.83
CA ALA A 198 -29.77 -14.12 1.57
C ALA A 198 -29.73 -13.39 2.92
N SER A 199 -30.87 -12.91 3.35
CA SER A 199 -31.12 -12.48 4.72
C SER A 199 -32.28 -13.31 5.27
N HIS A 200 -32.27 -13.59 6.58
CA HIS A 200 -33.37 -14.30 7.21
C HIS A 200 -33.74 -13.75 8.56
N ILE A 201 -34.96 -14.05 8.97
CA ILE A 201 -35.47 -13.90 10.33
C ILE A 201 -35.87 -15.30 10.79
N LEU A 202 -35.20 -15.82 11.84
CA LEU A 202 -35.48 -17.13 12.43
C LEU A 202 -36.28 -16.95 13.70
N VAL A 203 -37.42 -17.66 13.82
CA VAL A 203 -38.24 -17.66 15.01
C VAL A 203 -38.68 -19.08 15.36
N PRO A 204 -38.99 -19.38 16.63
CA PRO A 204 -39.29 -20.73 17.06
C PRO A 204 -40.67 -21.24 16.59
N THR A 205 -41.66 -20.34 16.42
CA THR A 205 -43.03 -20.75 16.16
C THR A 205 -43.56 -20.21 14.80
N LYS A 206 -44.52 -20.96 14.23
CA LYS A 206 -45.21 -20.53 13.01
C LYS A 206 -46.01 -19.24 13.25
N ALA A 207 -46.63 -19.12 14.40
CA ALA A 207 -47.45 -17.94 14.73
C ALA A 207 -46.62 -16.63 14.72
N GLU A 208 -45.41 -16.69 15.29
CA GLU A 208 -44.46 -15.56 15.24
C GLU A 208 -44.00 -15.25 13.82
N ALA A 209 -43.69 -16.28 13.03
CA ALA A 209 -43.31 -16.11 11.63
C ALA A 209 -44.43 -15.49 10.80
N ASP A 210 -45.69 -15.95 10.98
CA ASP A 210 -46.85 -15.39 10.31
C ASP A 210 -47.07 -13.91 10.69
N ARG A 211 -46.93 -13.58 11.98
CA ARG A 211 -47.03 -12.19 12.45
C ARG A 211 -45.98 -11.29 11.79
N ILE A 212 -44.74 -11.72 11.81
CA ILE A 212 -43.64 -10.94 11.19
C ILE A 212 -43.84 -10.86 9.69
N ARG A 213 -44.27 -11.95 9.04
CA ARG A 213 -44.51 -11.96 7.58
C ARG A 213 -45.60 -10.96 7.18
N ALA A 214 -46.59 -10.71 8.02
CA ALA A 214 -47.66 -9.74 7.74
C ALA A 214 -47.18 -8.28 7.76
N GLU A 215 -46.12 -7.95 8.47
CA GLU A 215 -45.59 -6.57 8.61
C GLU A 215 -44.24 -6.32 7.91
N VAL A 216 -43.54 -7.37 7.47
CA VAL A 216 -42.22 -7.26 6.90
C VAL A 216 -42.27 -6.73 5.47
N THR A 217 -41.38 -5.79 5.19
CA THR A 217 -41.08 -5.22 3.88
C THR A 217 -39.58 -5.27 3.64
N PRO A 218 -39.07 -5.12 2.41
CA PRO A 218 -37.63 -5.04 2.19
C PRO A 218 -36.94 -3.92 2.99
N GLN A 219 -37.63 -2.81 3.25
CA GLN A 219 -37.11 -1.64 3.95
C GLN A 219 -36.96 -1.87 5.48
N ASN A 220 -37.88 -2.61 6.10
CA ASN A 220 -37.87 -2.86 7.54
C ASN A 220 -37.31 -4.26 7.93
N PHE A 221 -36.94 -5.07 6.93
CA PHE A 221 -36.47 -6.45 7.16
C PHE A 221 -35.33 -6.53 8.17
N ALA A 222 -34.32 -5.67 8.00
CA ALA A 222 -33.14 -5.65 8.87
C ALA A 222 -33.49 -5.27 10.32
N GLU A 223 -34.43 -4.37 10.54
CA GLU A 223 -34.89 -3.98 11.89
C GLU A 223 -35.68 -5.12 12.56
N LEU A 224 -36.55 -5.75 11.78
CA LEU A 224 -37.33 -6.89 12.29
C LEU A 224 -36.43 -8.11 12.58
N ALA A 225 -35.38 -8.33 11.77
CA ALA A 225 -34.41 -9.37 12.06
C ALA A 225 -33.63 -9.09 13.35
N LYS A 226 -33.17 -7.87 13.57
CA LYS A 226 -32.50 -7.48 14.84
C LYS A 226 -33.38 -7.65 16.06
N LYS A 227 -34.67 -7.37 15.90
CA LYS A 227 -35.64 -7.39 17.01
C LYS A 227 -36.16 -8.79 17.36
N ASN A 228 -36.37 -9.65 16.37
CA ASN A 228 -37.14 -10.87 16.52
C ASN A 228 -36.35 -12.15 16.21
N SER A 229 -35.25 -12.08 15.46
CA SER A 229 -34.52 -13.29 15.05
C SER A 229 -33.82 -13.94 16.23
N THR A 230 -33.98 -15.24 16.36
CA THR A 230 -33.25 -16.07 17.32
C THR A 230 -31.88 -16.50 16.82
N ASP A 231 -31.56 -16.26 15.55
CA ASP A 231 -30.20 -16.41 15.02
C ASP A 231 -29.34 -15.22 15.41
N THR A 232 -28.67 -15.33 16.56
CA THR A 232 -27.81 -14.25 17.07
C THR A 232 -26.60 -13.94 16.20
N GLY A 233 -26.19 -14.86 15.33
CA GLY A 233 -25.05 -14.69 14.42
C GLY A 233 -25.31 -13.65 13.33
N SER A 234 -26.52 -13.69 12.74
CA SER A 234 -26.90 -12.77 11.67
C SER A 234 -27.84 -11.65 12.12
N ALA A 235 -28.58 -11.82 13.22
CA ALA A 235 -29.59 -10.86 13.67
C ALA A 235 -29.07 -9.42 13.79
N GLN A 236 -27.89 -9.22 14.41
CA GLN A 236 -27.30 -7.89 14.59
C GLN A 236 -26.87 -7.23 13.26
N GLN A 237 -26.67 -8.03 12.22
CA GLN A 237 -26.39 -7.61 10.86
C GLN A 237 -27.66 -7.54 9.99
N GLY A 238 -28.85 -7.46 10.63
CA GLY A 238 -30.12 -7.40 9.92
C GLY A 238 -30.56 -8.74 9.29
N GLY A 239 -30.08 -9.86 9.84
CA GLY A 239 -30.35 -11.20 9.32
C GLY A 239 -29.50 -11.61 8.12
N ASN A 240 -28.49 -10.81 7.74
CA ASN A 240 -27.66 -11.04 6.55
C ASN A 240 -26.77 -12.27 6.72
N LEU A 241 -26.94 -13.26 5.85
CA LEU A 241 -26.13 -14.48 5.75
C LEU A 241 -24.98 -14.36 4.73
N GLY A 242 -24.92 -13.25 4.01
CA GLY A 242 -23.95 -13.07 2.94
C GLY A 242 -24.30 -13.84 1.65
N PRO A 243 -23.30 -14.05 0.77
CA PRO A 243 -23.47 -14.83 -0.44
C PRO A 243 -23.83 -16.28 -0.15
N ILE A 244 -24.81 -16.81 -0.89
CA ILE A 244 -25.26 -18.20 -0.77
C ILE A 244 -24.97 -18.97 -2.04
N GLN A 245 -24.60 -20.25 -1.87
CA GLN A 245 -24.39 -21.19 -2.97
C GLN A 245 -25.20 -22.47 -2.72
N LYS A 246 -25.56 -23.18 -3.80
CA LYS A 246 -26.25 -24.46 -3.68
C LYS A 246 -25.43 -25.47 -2.89
N GLY A 247 -26.07 -26.22 -2.02
CA GLY A 247 -25.45 -27.22 -1.16
C GLY A 247 -24.86 -26.68 0.16
N GLN A 248 -24.97 -25.37 0.44
CA GLN A 248 -24.45 -24.77 1.67
C GLN A 248 -25.51 -24.63 2.77
N LEU A 249 -26.78 -24.66 2.40
CA LEU A 249 -27.90 -24.41 3.32
C LEU A 249 -28.79 -25.65 3.46
N VAL A 250 -29.60 -25.69 4.53
CA VAL A 250 -30.57 -26.79 4.67
C VAL A 250 -31.55 -26.80 3.49
N PRO A 251 -31.94 -27.99 3.01
CA PRO A 251 -32.66 -28.14 1.74
C PRO A 251 -33.93 -27.28 1.63
N GLU A 252 -34.69 -27.18 2.72
CA GLU A 252 -35.97 -26.45 2.76
C GLU A 252 -35.74 -24.94 2.58
N PHE A 253 -34.70 -24.39 3.24
CA PHE A 253 -34.30 -23.01 3.13
C PHE A 253 -33.74 -22.73 1.71
N GLU A 254 -32.83 -23.59 1.24
CA GLU A 254 -32.18 -23.47 -0.06
C GLU A 254 -33.20 -23.44 -1.20
N LYS A 255 -34.13 -24.40 -1.20
CA LYS A 255 -35.20 -24.49 -2.21
C LYS A 255 -35.95 -23.18 -2.35
N VAL A 256 -36.31 -22.55 -1.24
CA VAL A 256 -37.04 -21.29 -1.23
C VAL A 256 -36.13 -20.12 -1.61
N ALA A 257 -34.95 -20.02 -1.01
CA ALA A 257 -34.01 -18.92 -1.27
C ALA A 257 -33.60 -18.85 -2.75
N PHE A 258 -33.48 -19.97 -3.44
CA PHE A 258 -33.14 -20.00 -4.87
C PHE A 258 -34.36 -19.81 -5.79
N ALA A 259 -35.60 -19.95 -5.31
CA ALA A 259 -36.80 -19.68 -6.07
C ALA A 259 -37.26 -18.22 -6.03
N LEU A 260 -36.88 -17.47 -4.99
CA LEU A 260 -37.25 -16.06 -4.82
C LEU A 260 -36.64 -15.17 -5.90
N LYS A 261 -37.38 -14.09 -6.26
CA LYS A 261 -36.88 -13.01 -7.09
C LYS A 261 -36.09 -12.00 -6.26
N ASP A 262 -35.37 -11.10 -6.91
CA ASP A 262 -34.66 -10.02 -6.24
C ASP A 262 -35.59 -9.17 -5.34
N GLY A 263 -35.20 -8.97 -4.09
CA GLY A 263 -35.99 -8.25 -3.09
C GLY A 263 -37.26 -8.96 -2.60
N GLU A 264 -37.56 -10.15 -3.11
CA GLU A 264 -38.74 -10.93 -2.69
C GLU A 264 -38.55 -11.54 -1.31
N ILE A 265 -39.63 -11.52 -0.50
CA ILE A 265 -39.68 -12.08 0.84
C ILE A 265 -40.56 -13.34 0.82
N SER A 266 -40.01 -14.43 1.34
CA SER A 266 -40.71 -15.73 1.38
C SER A 266 -41.94 -15.75 2.32
N GLN A 267 -42.80 -16.72 2.10
CA GLN A 267 -43.66 -17.19 3.15
C GLN A 267 -42.82 -17.88 4.26
N PRO A 268 -43.36 -18.07 5.48
CA PRO A 268 -42.64 -18.80 6.53
C PRO A 268 -42.20 -20.19 6.08
N VAL A 269 -40.92 -20.50 6.20
CA VAL A 269 -40.29 -21.78 5.81
C VAL A 269 -39.90 -22.56 7.05
N LYS A 270 -40.38 -23.78 7.22
CA LYS A 270 -40.04 -24.67 8.31
C LYS A 270 -38.72 -25.39 8.00
N THR A 271 -37.78 -25.36 8.93
CA THR A 271 -36.56 -26.19 8.97
C THR A 271 -36.38 -26.84 10.35
N GLN A 272 -35.33 -27.60 10.54
CA GLN A 272 -34.97 -28.17 11.85
C GLN A 272 -34.67 -27.08 12.91
N PHE A 273 -34.23 -25.86 12.48
CA PHE A 273 -33.88 -24.76 13.38
C PHE A 273 -35.08 -23.91 13.82
N GLY A 274 -36.19 -24.00 13.15
CA GLY A 274 -37.38 -23.16 13.41
C GLY A 274 -38.09 -22.76 12.13
N TRP A 275 -38.68 -21.55 12.17
CA TRP A 275 -39.39 -20.94 11.05
C TRP A 275 -38.59 -19.75 10.55
N HIS A 276 -38.32 -19.74 9.25
CA HIS A 276 -37.55 -18.70 8.59
C HIS A 276 -38.47 -17.84 7.71
N ILE A 277 -38.23 -16.53 7.75
CA ILE A 277 -38.65 -15.59 6.70
C ILE A 277 -37.41 -15.19 5.95
N ILE A 278 -37.37 -15.41 4.65
CA ILE A 278 -36.18 -15.28 3.82
C ILE A 278 -36.37 -14.14 2.82
N MET A 279 -35.38 -13.28 2.71
CA MET A 279 -35.27 -12.30 1.65
C MET A 279 -33.99 -12.53 0.88
N VAL A 280 -34.03 -12.38 -0.43
CA VAL A 280 -32.81 -12.50 -1.26
C VAL A 280 -32.54 -11.24 -2.04
N HIS A 281 -31.27 -10.99 -2.26
CA HIS A 281 -30.82 -9.99 -3.21
C HIS A 281 -30.00 -10.67 -4.31
N ILE A 282 -30.34 -10.38 -5.58
CA ILE A 282 -29.71 -10.97 -6.75
C ILE A 282 -28.84 -9.91 -7.42
N THR A 283 -27.55 -10.13 -7.44
CA THR A 283 -26.63 -9.35 -8.26
C THR A 283 -26.54 -10.00 -9.63
N PRO A 284 -26.99 -9.36 -10.70
CA PRO A 284 -26.86 -9.93 -12.04
C PRO A 284 -25.38 -10.07 -12.44
N ALA A 285 -25.08 -11.07 -13.26
CA ALA A 285 -23.77 -11.14 -13.89
C ALA A 285 -23.51 -9.84 -14.66
N LYS A 286 -22.31 -9.29 -14.47
CA LYS A 286 -21.90 -8.09 -15.18
C LYS A 286 -20.53 -8.35 -15.82
N THR A 287 -20.43 -8.04 -17.12
CA THR A 287 -19.14 -7.96 -17.80
C THR A 287 -18.80 -6.49 -18.01
N THR A 288 -17.68 -6.04 -17.46
CA THR A 288 -17.12 -4.73 -17.78
C THR A 288 -16.57 -4.79 -19.19
N SER A 289 -17.08 -4.00 -20.10
CA SER A 289 -16.62 -3.99 -21.49
C SER A 289 -15.17 -3.49 -21.60
N PHE A 290 -14.51 -3.83 -22.71
CA PHE A 290 -13.17 -3.31 -22.99
C PHE A 290 -13.14 -1.77 -22.98
N ALA A 291 -14.17 -1.12 -23.54
CA ALA A 291 -14.26 0.33 -23.59
C ALA A 291 -14.28 0.95 -22.17
N GLU A 292 -14.97 0.32 -21.22
CA GLU A 292 -15.04 0.77 -19.83
C GLU A 292 -13.74 0.49 -19.07
N ALA A 293 -13.06 -0.63 -19.35
CA ALA A 293 -11.85 -1.07 -18.63
C ALA A 293 -10.55 -0.48 -19.20
N LYS A 294 -10.54 -0.04 -20.46
CA LYS A 294 -9.36 0.31 -21.25
C LYS A 294 -8.42 1.27 -20.52
N ASP A 295 -8.90 2.40 -20.06
CA ASP A 295 -8.06 3.45 -19.46
C ASP A 295 -7.45 2.98 -18.14
N GLN A 296 -8.21 2.21 -17.36
CA GLN A 296 -7.72 1.59 -16.13
C GLN A 296 -6.65 0.53 -16.43
N ILE A 297 -6.84 -0.28 -17.45
CA ILE A 297 -5.83 -1.27 -17.89
C ILE A 297 -4.55 -0.55 -18.32
N ILE A 298 -4.66 0.45 -19.21
CA ILE A 298 -3.50 1.20 -19.69
C ILE A 298 -2.74 1.82 -18.52
N SER A 299 -3.43 2.53 -17.63
CA SER A 299 -2.76 3.22 -16.51
C SER A 299 -2.07 2.25 -15.56
N SER A 300 -2.73 1.15 -15.18
CA SER A 300 -2.17 0.17 -14.26
C SER A 300 -1.02 -0.61 -14.88
N GLN A 301 -1.17 -1.08 -16.12
CA GLN A 301 -0.13 -1.86 -16.81
C GLN A 301 1.08 -1.01 -17.22
N LEU A 302 0.85 0.24 -17.63
CA LEU A 302 1.94 1.18 -17.89
C LEU A 302 2.75 1.47 -16.62
N ALA A 303 2.07 1.68 -15.48
CA ALA A 303 2.74 1.87 -14.20
C ALA A 303 3.58 0.64 -13.81
N GLN A 304 3.05 -0.57 -13.96
CA GLN A 304 3.79 -1.81 -13.71
C GLN A 304 5.01 -1.97 -14.63
N LYS A 305 4.84 -1.73 -15.94
CA LYS A 305 5.96 -1.79 -16.90
C LYS A 305 7.04 -0.76 -16.58
N ARG A 306 6.66 0.48 -16.25
CA ARG A 306 7.60 1.52 -15.85
C ARG A 306 8.35 1.13 -14.57
N GLN A 307 7.64 0.60 -13.58
CA GLN A 307 8.26 0.13 -12.34
C GLN A 307 9.25 -1.01 -12.59
N ALA A 308 8.91 -1.97 -13.44
CA ALA A 308 9.80 -3.07 -13.80
C ALA A 308 11.06 -2.58 -14.53
N GLU A 309 10.90 -1.65 -15.47
CA GLU A 309 12.05 -1.06 -16.22
C GLU A 309 12.96 -0.26 -15.27
N PHE A 310 12.38 0.54 -14.38
CA PHE A 310 13.16 1.29 -13.40
C PHE A 310 13.89 0.37 -12.42
N THR A 311 13.24 -0.71 -11.97
CA THR A 311 13.86 -1.72 -11.10
C THR A 311 15.06 -2.38 -11.78
N LYS A 312 14.88 -2.79 -13.05
CA LYS A 312 15.97 -3.37 -13.84
C LYS A 312 17.14 -2.40 -14.01
N TRP A 313 16.83 -1.16 -14.34
CA TRP A 313 17.84 -0.10 -14.46
C TRP A 313 18.56 0.12 -13.13
N SER A 314 17.84 0.29 -12.01
CA SER A 314 18.46 0.53 -10.71
C SER A 314 19.33 -0.64 -10.22
N GLN A 315 18.94 -1.88 -10.52
CA GLN A 315 19.78 -3.05 -10.23
C GLN A 315 21.09 -3.03 -11.02
N GLN A 316 21.02 -2.64 -12.29
CA GLN A 316 22.23 -2.52 -13.12
C GLN A 316 23.12 -1.40 -12.61
N VAL A 317 22.56 -0.23 -12.32
CA VAL A 317 23.32 0.91 -11.78
C VAL A 317 24.02 0.53 -10.46
N LEU A 318 23.31 -0.12 -9.54
CA LEU A 318 23.93 -0.55 -8.27
C LEU A 318 25.11 -1.51 -8.51
N LYS A 319 25.03 -2.41 -9.50
CA LYS A 319 26.17 -3.26 -9.88
C LYS A 319 27.34 -2.43 -10.44
N ASP A 320 27.04 -1.47 -11.32
CA ASP A 320 28.09 -0.63 -11.97
C ASP A 320 28.78 0.29 -10.94
N TRP A 321 28.11 0.59 -9.82
CA TRP A 321 28.66 1.37 -8.72
C TRP A 321 29.29 0.53 -7.60
N ALA A 322 29.13 -0.79 -7.59
CA ALA A 322 29.68 -1.65 -6.56
C ALA A 322 31.20 -1.53 -6.44
N ASP A 323 31.91 -1.63 -7.60
CA ASP A 323 33.37 -1.52 -7.65
C ASP A 323 33.87 -0.07 -7.43
N LYS A 324 32.98 0.91 -7.47
CA LYS A 324 33.26 2.33 -7.20
C LYS A 324 32.91 2.73 -5.76
N THR A 325 32.42 1.79 -4.96
CA THR A 325 32.05 2.02 -3.57
C THR A 325 33.05 1.32 -2.65
N VAL A 326 33.64 2.08 -1.74
CA VAL A 326 34.65 1.62 -0.79
C VAL A 326 34.13 1.83 0.63
N TYR A 327 34.25 0.82 1.49
CA TYR A 327 33.82 0.85 2.89
C TYR A 327 35.04 0.90 3.81
N ALA A 328 34.93 1.62 4.94
CA ALA A 328 35.99 1.74 5.93
C ALA A 328 36.31 0.42 6.61
N SER A 329 35.34 -0.47 6.75
CA SER A 329 35.49 -1.79 7.34
C SER A 329 34.53 -2.80 6.70
N LYS A 330 34.89 -4.09 6.81
CA LYS A 330 34.10 -5.19 6.23
C LYS A 330 32.74 -5.37 6.87
N ASP A 331 32.60 -5.02 8.12
CA ASP A 331 31.33 -5.10 8.88
C ASP A 331 30.31 -4.06 8.40
N LEU A 332 30.76 -3.03 7.69
CA LEU A 332 29.90 -2.02 7.07
C LEU A 332 29.46 -2.38 5.65
N GLU A 333 30.05 -3.41 5.05
CA GLU A 333 29.63 -3.88 3.73
C GLU A 333 28.23 -4.48 3.76
N PRO A 334 27.49 -4.43 2.65
CA PRO A 334 26.20 -5.11 2.52
C PRO A 334 26.35 -6.60 2.81
N SER A 335 25.48 -7.17 3.67
CA SER A 335 25.47 -8.60 3.92
C SER A 335 25.15 -9.38 2.66
N THR A 336 25.97 -10.37 2.30
CA THR A 336 25.72 -11.29 1.18
C THR A 336 24.61 -12.31 1.48
N THR A 337 24.07 -12.30 2.69
CA THR A 337 23.01 -13.22 3.09
C THR A 337 21.69 -12.81 2.44
N THR A 338 21.28 -13.56 1.45
CA THR A 338 19.97 -13.47 0.83
C THR A 338 18.91 -13.77 1.90
N ALA A 339 18.36 -12.75 2.53
CA ALA A 339 17.15 -12.92 3.31
C ALA A 339 16.04 -13.30 2.33
N ALA A 340 15.63 -14.56 2.37
CA ALA A 340 14.45 -15.03 1.67
C ALA A 340 13.29 -14.11 2.10
N ALA A 341 12.81 -13.30 1.19
CA ALA A 341 11.66 -12.45 1.40
C ALA A 341 10.47 -13.35 1.73
N THR A 342 10.09 -13.36 2.99
CA THR A 342 8.81 -13.93 3.41
C THR A 342 7.73 -13.00 2.85
N THR A 343 7.28 -13.31 1.64
CA THR A 343 6.08 -12.71 1.06
C THR A 343 4.89 -13.26 1.82
N ALA A 344 4.50 -12.59 2.90
CA ALA A 344 3.17 -12.75 3.42
C ALA A 344 2.20 -12.12 2.39
N PRO A 345 1.17 -12.83 1.92
CA PRO A 345 0.18 -12.22 1.05
C PRO A 345 -0.57 -11.16 1.85
N VAL A 346 -0.52 -9.92 1.37
CA VAL A 346 -1.42 -8.88 1.84
C VAL A 346 -2.81 -9.25 1.35
N THR A 347 -3.61 -9.83 2.23
CA THR A 347 -5.04 -9.95 2.03
C THR A 347 -5.62 -8.53 2.13
N ALA A 348 -6.08 -8.02 1.00
CA ALA A 348 -6.86 -6.79 0.97
C ALA A 348 -8.22 -7.02 1.66
N PRO A 349 -8.78 -5.99 2.34
CA PRO A 349 -10.11 -6.04 2.96
C PRO A 349 -11.24 -6.05 1.92
#